data_98f87e1240c92194b3685144af9588a6
#
_entry.id   98f87e1240c92194b3685144af9588a6
#
_cell.length_a   1.000
_cell.length_b   1.000
_cell.length_c   1.000
_cell.angle_alpha   90.00
_cell.angle_beta   90.00
_cell.angle_gamma   90.00
#
_symmetry.space_group_name_H-M   'P 1'
#
loop_
_entity.id
_entity.type
_entity.pdbx_description
1 polymer ?
#
loop_
_entity_poly.entity_id
_entity_poly.type
_entity_poly.pdbx_seq_one_letter_code
_entity_poly.pdbx_strand_id
1 'polypeptide(L)'
;GVAVLFVVQLTFGGCGVASAMLFRALIDGAVGGQAERFLWAAACLAGLYLGEELLASAEHFLYEWTRASLENRLKERLFSCLLHKDYASVTAVHTGEWISRLTSDTSVVAGGVIDILPDLGGMLARLAGAMAALFFLEPAFFYVLVPLGILMLLLTASLRKVLKRLHKKIQEANGAVLSFLQERLESLMILRVFSMENRTLQEAAQKMKQHKAARIKRNHLSNLCSFGFGVTVDAGYLLSAVYCGYGILQGNITYGTFTAVLQLVGQIQSPFAGITGVVPQYFAMIASAERLMEAEQYPEDGSGASLPAGKIRRFYEEQFESLGLQNASFSYQNADRDGPGAQETHVIDHLDLEIRKGEYVAFTGRSGCGKSTLFKLLMCLYPLDAGRRYLRAHKNGKTEEYPLTALWRGLFAYVPQGNQLMSGTIREIV
;
A
#
# COMPACT_ATOMS: atom_id res chain seq x y z
N GLY A 1 14.94 -6.27 9.63
CA GLY A 1 15.01 -6.13 8.17
C GLY A 1 15.31 -4.71 7.76
N VAL A 2 14.34 -3.78 7.87
CA VAL A 2 14.47 -2.38 7.36
C VAL A 2 15.69 -1.64 7.90
N ALA A 3 15.98 -1.75 9.19
CA ALA A 3 17.17 -1.10 9.79
C ALA A 3 18.50 -1.65 9.21
N VAL A 4 18.55 -2.93 8.88
CA VAL A 4 19.75 -3.52 8.25
C VAL A 4 19.87 -3.02 6.81
N LEU A 5 18.79 -2.97 6.04
CA LEU A 5 18.78 -2.40 4.68
C LEU A 5 19.24 -0.93 4.69
N PHE A 6 18.77 -0.15 5.67
CA PHE A 6 19.21 1.23 5.86
C PHE A 6 20.74 1.33 6.09
N VAL A 7 21.30 0.48 6.95
CA VAL A 7 22.76 0.45 7.20
C VAL A 7 23.52 0.03 5.94
N VAL A 8 23.02 -0.94 5.19
CA VAL A 8 23.62 -1.39 3.93
C VAL A 8 23.64 -0.24 2.92
N GLN A 9 22.55 0.50 2.75
CA GLN A 9 22.51 1.67 1.87
C GLN A 9 23.47 2.80 2.31
N LEU A 10 23.66 2.99 3.61
CA LEU A 10 24.69 3.91 4.12
C LEU A 10 26.10 3.43 3.75
N THR A 11 26.38 2.12 3.82
CA THR A 11 27.70 1.58 3.45
C THR A 11 27.98 1.76 1.97
N PHE A 12 27.00 1.55 1.07
CA PHE A 12 27.13 1.85 -0.36
C PHE A 12 27.47 3.33 -0.61
N GLY A 13 26.89 4.25 0.16
CA GLY A 13 27.27 5.67 0.11
C GLY A 13 28.74 5.90 0.43
N GLY A 14 29.28 5.23 1.44
CA GLY A 14 30.68 5.27 1.82
C GLY A 14 31.62 4.63 0.78
N CYS A 15 31.22 3.48 0.24
CA CYS A 15 31.98 2.76 -0.81
C CYS A 15 32.19 3.62 -2.06
N GLY A 16 31.15 4.38 -2.47
CA GLY A 16 31.27 5.29 -3.61
C GLY A 16 32.35 6.37 -3.41
N VAL A 17 32.46 6.93 -2.19
CA VAL A 17 33.54 7.88 -1.87
C VAL A 17 34.90 7.18 -1.80
N ALA A 18 34.96 6.01 -1.19
CA ALA A 18 36.19 5.21 -1.12
C ALA A 18 36.72 4.83 -2.52
N SER A 19 35.83 4.47 -3.44
CA SER A 19 36.19 4.15 -4.82
C SER A 19 36.83 5.35 -5.53
N ALA A 20 36.27 6.57 -5.37
CA ALA A 20 36.83 7.78 -5.95
C ALA A 20 38.24 8.08 -5.40
N MET A 21 38.47 7.88 -4.10
CA MET A 21 39.77 8.09 -3.48
C MET A 21 40.81 7.05 -3.89
N LEU A 22 40.39 5.78 -4.04
CA LEU A 22 41.25 4.71 -4.53
C LEU A 22 41.60 4.91 -6.00
N PHE A 23 40.65 5.37 -6.85
CA PHE A 23 40.93 5.74 -8.23
C PHE A 23 41.94 6.87 -8.32
N ARG A 24 41.83 7.88 -7.46
CA ARG A 24 42.85 8.92 -7.34
C ARG A 24 44.23 8.33 -7.07
N ALA A 25 44.35 7.47 -6.06
CA ALA A 25 45.63 6.85 -5.70
C ALA A 25 46.18 5.97 -6.82
N LEU A 26 45.31 5.25 -7.54
CA LEU A 26 45.67 4.42 -8.69
C LEU A 26 46.28 5.25 -9.83
N ILE A 27 45.59 6.32 -10.25
CA ILE A 27 46.03 7.19 -11.35
C ILE A 27 47.29 7.93 -10.98
N ASP A 28 47.36 8.53 -9.79
CA ASP A 28 48.55 9.25 -9.31
C ASP A 28 49.77 8.34 -9.15
N GLY A 29 49.57 7.07 -8.73
CA GLY A 29 50.60 6.04 -8.69
C GLY A 29 51.12 5.68 -10.06
N ALA A 30 50.22 5.52 -11.07
CA ALA A 30 50.57 5.21 -12.45
C ALA A 30 51.38 6.35 -13.11
N VAL A 31 50.86 7.59 -12.99
CA VAL A 31 51.54 8.79 -13.56
C VAL A 31 52.84 9.08 -12.86
N GLY A 32 52.96 8.89 -11.54
CA GLY A 32 54.16 9.08 -10.76
C GLY A 32 55.21 7.93 -10.89
N GLY A 33 54.92 6.86 -11.67
CA GLY A 33 55.82 5.73 -11.82
C GLY A 33 55.98 4.85 -10.59
N GLN A 34 55.06 4.99 -9.57
CA GLN A 34 55.10 4.27 -8.31
C GLN A 34 54.36 2.94 -8.42
N ALA A 35 55.00 1.88 -8.96
CA ALA A 35 54.42 0.61 -9.20
C ALA A 35 53.76 -0.04 -7.96
N GLU A 36 54.39 0.08 -6.78
CA GLU A 36 53.87 -0.48 -5.53
C GLU A 36 52.52 0.18 -5.14
N ARG A 37 52.48 1.51 -5.20
CA ARG A 37 51.28 2.29 -4.88
C ARG A 37 50.13 2.00 -5.88
N PHE A 38 50.49 1.88 -7.16
CA PHE A 38 49.53 1.51 -8.20
C PHE A 38 48.93 0.11 -7.97
N LEU A 39 49.77 -0.90 -7.72
CA LEU A 39 49.31 -2.26 -7.49
C LEU A 39 48.47 -2.37 -6.20
N TRP A 40 48.87 -1.69 -5.14
CA TRP A 40 48.10 -1.64 -3.90
C TRP A 40 46.73 -1.02 -4.12
N ALA A 41 46.64 0.12 -4.80
CA ALA A 41 45.37 0.78 -5.08
C ALA A 41 44.48 -0.07 -5.98
N ALA A 42 45.06 -0.75 -6.98
CA ALA A 42 44.35 -1.70 -7.86
C ALA A 42 43.77 -2.88 -7.07
N ALA A 43 44.56 -3.48 -6.18
CA ALA A 43 44.11 -4.58 -5.34
C ALA A 43 42.98 -4.15 -4.37
N CYS A 44 43.11 -2.96 -3.76
CA CYS A 44 42.05 -2.42 -2.91
C CYS A 44 40.76 -2.10 -3.68
N LEU A 45 40.85 -1.55 -4.89
CA LEU A 45 39.69 -1.33 -5.76
C LEU A 45 39.01 -2.63 -6.15
N ALA A 46 39.79 -3.63 -6.55
CA ALA A 46 39.23 -4.95 -6.86
C ALA A 46 38.52 -5.58 -5.65
N GLY A 47 39.13 -5.48 -4.46
CA GLY A 47 38.51 -5.93 -3.22
C GLY A 47 37.24 -5.16 -2.86
N LEU A 48 37.24 -3.82 -3.05
CA LEU A 48 36.07 -2.97 -2.82
C LEU A 48 34.92 -3.38 -3.75
N TYR A 49 35.16 -3.52 -5.07
CA TYR A 49 34.11 -3.91 -6.01
C TYR A 49 33.58 -5.31 -5.76
N LEU A 50 34.45 -6.29 -5.47
CA LEU A 50 34.00 -7.62 -5.06
C LEU A 50 33.16 -7.57 -3.78
N GLY A 51 33.56 -6.76 -2.82
CA GLY A 51 32.81 -6.53 -1.59
C GLY A 51 31.45 -5.87 -1.84
N GLU A 52 31.39 -4.87 -2.72
CA GLU A 52 30.14 -4.22 -3.14
C GLU A 52 29.18 -5.21 -3.80
N GLU A 53 29.64 -6.06 -4.72
CA GLU A 53 28.82 -7.06 -5.40
C GLU A 53 28.29 -8.13 -4.43
N LEU A 54 29.12 -8.59 -3.51
CA LEU A 54 28.70 -9.53 -2.45
C LEU A 54 27.66 -8.88 -1.54
N LEU A 55 27.88 -7.62 -1.14
CA LEU A 55 26.95 -6.87 -0.33
C LEU A 55 25.63 -6.61 -1.06
N ALA A 56 25.68 -6.29 -2.36
CA ALA A 56 24.50 -6.09 -3.19
C ALA A 56 23.68 -7.39 -3.33
N SER A 57 24.36 -8.53 -3.52
CA SER A 57 23.67 -9.82 -3.56
C SER A 57 23.00 -10.16 -2.22
N ALA A 58 23.66 -9.89 -1.10
CA ALA A 58 23.09 -10.08 0.23
C ALA A 58 21.92 -9.10 0.50
N GLU A 59 22.03 -7.86 0.02
CA GLU A 59 20.97 -6.86 0.09
C GLU A 59 19.72 -7.31 -0.66
N HIS A 60 19.86 -7.78 -1.91
CA HIS A 60 18.73 -8.28 -2.69
C HIS A 60 17.98 -9.40 -1.98
N PHE A 61 18.70 -10.36 -1.41
CA PHE A 61 18.08 -11.42 -0.63
C PHE A 61 17.35 -10.88 0.60
N LEU A 62 18.00 -9.99 1.36
CA LEU A 62 17.43 -9.41 2.58
C LEU A 62 16.22 -8.51 2.25
N TYR A 63 16.29 -7.80 1.13
CA TYR A 63 15.21 -6.95 0.62
C TYR A 63 13.95 -7.79 0.35
N GLU A 64 14.07 -8.82 -0.48
CA GLU A 64 12.92 -9.67 -0.84
C GLU A 64 12.37 -10.43 0.39
N TRP A 65 13.27 -10.95 1.24
CA TRP A 65 12.85 -11.60 2.49
C TRP A 65 12.09 -10.66 3.42
N THR A 66 12.58 -9.44 3.59
CA THR A 66 11.95 -8.43 4.47
C THR A 66 10.62 -7.97 3.88
N ARG A 67 10.56 -7.77 2.56
CA ARG A 67 9.35 -7.36 1.83
C ARG A 67 8.25 -8.42 1.95
N ALA A 68 8.56 -9.66 1.61
CA ALA A 68 7.61 -10.76 1.71
C ALA A 68 7.12 -10.97 3.15
N SER A 69 8.03 -10.88 4.13
CA SER A 69 7.67 -11.02 5.55
C SER A 69 6.76 -9.88 6.03
N LEU A 70 7.03 -8.64 5.64
CA LEU A 70 6.20 -7.50 6.02
C LEU A 70 4.83 -7.55 5.33
N GLU A 71 4.81 -7.86 4.04
CA GLU A 71 3.58 -7.98 3.27
C GLU A 71 2.67 -9.09 3.85
N ASN A 72 3.23 -10.26 4.16
CA ASN A 72 2.47 -11.36 4.76
C ASN A 72 1.94 -11.00 6.15
N ARG A 73 2.72 -10.31 6.98
CA ARG A 73 2.24 -9.83 8.30
C ARG A 73 1.09 -8.83 8.17
N LEU A 74 1.17 -7.93 7.20
CA LEU A 74 0.07 -6.98 6.94
C LEU A 74 -1.18 -7.70 6.46
N LYS A 75 -1.05 -8.68 5.57
CA LYS A 75 -2.16 -9.53 5.10
C LYS A 75 -2.80 -10.30 6.25
N GLU A 76 -1.99 -10.97 7.06
CA GLU A 76 -2.44 -11.73 8.22
C GLU A 76 -3.17 -10.84 9.23
N ARG A 77 -2.60 -9.67 9.54
CA ARG A 77 -3.22 -8.69 10.45
C ARG A 77 -4.55 -8.19 9.92
N LEU A 78 -4.62 -7.78 8.64
CA LEU A 78 -5.85 -7.30 8.04
C LEU A 78 -6.90 -8.40 7.97
N PHE A 79 -6.51 -9.60 7.54
CA PHE A 79 -7.43 -10.74 7.45
C PHE A 79 -7.96 -11.14 8.83
N SER A 80 -7.09 -11.24 9.82
CA SER A 80 -7.48 -11.48 11.22
C SER A 80 -8.42 -10.39 11.74
N CYS A 81 -8.11 -9.12 11.43
CA CYS A 81 -8.98 -8.00 11.78
C CYS A 81 -10.38 -8.18 11.19
N LEU A 82 -10.50 -8.46 9.89
CA LEU A 82 -11.78 -8.63 9.21
C LEU A 82 -12.62 -9.78 9.77
N LEU A 83 -11.97 -10.87 10.20
CA LEU A 83 -12.66 -12.02 10.81
C LEU A 83 -13.29 -11.71 12.18
N HIS A 84 -12.79 -10.67 12.86
CA HIS A 84 -13.28 -10.27 14.18
C HIS A 84 -14.15 -8.99 14.17
N LYS A 85 -14.33 -8.39 12.99
CA LYS A 85 -15.19 -7.20 12.84
C LYS A 85 -16.65 -7.58 12.63
N ASP A 86 -17.52 -6.64 12.94
CA ASP A 86 -18.96 -6.79 12.75
C ASP A 86 -19.32 -7.19 11.31
N TYR A 87 -20.15 -8.20 11.18
CA TYR A 87 -20.55 -8.77 9.89
C TYR A 87 -21.21 -7.72 8.98
N ALA A 88 -22.04 -6.83 9.54
CA ALA A 88 -22.74 -5.79 8.77
C ALA A 88 -21.74 -4.84 8.09
N SER A 89 -20.75 -4.36 8.85
CA SER A 89 -19.72 -3.45 8.37
C SER A 89 -18.84 -4.09 7.30
N VAL A 90 -18.42 -5.34 7.50
CA VAL A 90 -17.58 -6.05 6.52
C VAL A 90 -18.34 -6.35 5.22
N THR A 91 -19.62 -6.73 5.31
CA THR A 91 -20.43 -7.06 4.12
C THR A 91 -20.98 -5.85 3.40
N ALA A 92 -20.97 -4.67 4.00
CA ALA A 92 -21.30 -3.40 3.35
C ALA A 92 -20.30 -3.03 2.25
N VAL A 93 -19.05 -3.50 2.36
CA VAL A 93 -17.99 -3.29 1.37
C VAL A 93 -17.92 -4.50 0.43
N HIS A 94 -17.78 -4.23 -0.87
CA HIS A 94 -17.64 -5.29 -1.87
C HIS A 94 -16.42 -6.18 -1.60
N THR A 95 -16.59 -7.51 -1.72
CA THR A 95 -15.50 -8.49 -1.52
C THR A 95 -14.28 -8.20 -2.40
N GLY A 96 -14.49 -7.69 -3.63
CA GLY A 96 -13.41 -7.28 -4.53
C GLY A 96 -12.55 -6.14 -3.96
N GLU A 97 -13.13 -5.23 -3.17
CA GLU A 97 -12.38 -4.18 -2.51
C GLU A 97 -11.51 -4.74 -1.37
N TRP A 98 -12.03 -5.67 -0.57
CA TRP A 98 -11.24 -6.36 0.45
C TRP A 98 -10.08 -7.15 -0.14
N ILE A 99 -10.29 -7.83 -1.27
CA ILE A 99 -9.23 -8.52 -2.00
C ILE A 99 -8.18 -7.51 -2.49
N SER A 100 -8.60 -6.35 -3.01
CA SER A 100 -7.68 -5.28 -3.43
C SER A 100 -6.87 -4.74 -2.26
N ARG A 101 -7.49 -4.50 -1.10
CA ARG A 101 -6.81 -4.08 0.12
C ARG A 101 -5.81 -5.13 0.62
N LEU A 102 -6.20 -6.42 0.62
CA LEU A 102 -5.34 -7.54 1.04
C LEU A 102 -4.17 -7.80 0.10
N THR A 103 -4.28 -7.51 -1.19
CA THR A 103 -3.26 -7.80 -2.19
C THR A 103 -2.47 -6.56 -2.59
N SER A 104 -3.14 -5.54 -3.11
CA SER A 104 -2.50 -4.35 -3.66
C SER A 104 -2.03 -3.40 -2.56
N ASP A 105 -2.91 -3.02 -1.61
CA ASP A 105 -2.56 -2.02 -0.60
C ASP A 105 -1.50 -2.52 0.37
N THR A 106 -1.56 -3.78 0.79
CA THR A 106 -0.51 -4.38 1.63
C THR A 106 0.85 -4.39 0.93
N SER A 107 0.88 -4.70 -0.38
CA SER A 107 2.12 -4.68 -1.18
C SER A 107 2.67 -3.27 -1.36
N VAL A 108 1.81 -2.27 -1.61
CA VAL A 108 2.20 -0.87 -1.74
C VAL A 108 2.77 -0.33 -0.42
N VAL A 109 2.15 -0.65 0.72
CA VAL A 109 2.64 -0.22 2.04
C VAL A 109 3.96 -0.92 2.37
N ALA A 110 4.06 -2.23 2.17
CA ALA A 110 5.28 -2.98 2.43
C ALA A 110 6.44 -2.47 1.58
N GLY A 111 6.22 -2.30 0.26
CA GLY A 111 7.21 -1.74 -0.65
C GLY A 111 7.62 -0.33 -0.24
N GLY A 112 6.65 0.56 0.02
CA GLY A 112 6.94 1.94 0.41
C GLY A 112 7.80 2.06 1.68
N VAL A 113 7.56 1.24 2.69
CA VAL A 113 8.37 1.24 3.94
C VAL A 113 9.80 0.77 3.68
N ILE A 114 9.97 -0.22 2.81
CA ILE A 114 11.27 -0.85 2.56
C ILE A 114 12.10 -0.07 1.55
N ASP A 115 11.46 0.59 0.58
CA ASP A 115 12.15 1.37 -0.45
C ASP A 115 12.49 2.78 0.07
N ILE A 116 11.50 3.51 0.60
CA ILE A 116 11.64 4.95 0.85
C ILE A 116 12.70 5.25 1.92
N LEU A 117 12.68 4.55 3.05
CA LEU A 117 13.58 4.84 4.16
C LEU A 117 15.06 4.52 3.83
N PRO A 118 15.40 3.30 3.34
CA PRO A 118 16.77 2.97 2.97
C PRO A 118 17.29 3.82 1.81
N ASP A 119 16.46 4.05 0.75
CA ASP A 119 16.85 4.86 -0.40
C ASP A 119 17.18 6.30 -0.02
N LEU A 120 16.34 6.95 0.78
CA LEU A 120 16.60 8.29 1.28
C LEU A 120 17.88 8.33 2.13
N GLY A 121 18.08 7.33 3.00
CA GLY A 121 19.29 7.21 3.80
C GLY A 121 20.55 7.07 2.92
N GLY A 122 20.50 6.19 1.93
CA GLY A 122 21.59 5.99 0.97
C GLY A 122 21.89 7.25 0.12
N MET A 123 20.84 7.94 -0.34
CA MET A 123 20.98 9.20 -1.09
C MET A 123 21.65 10.28 -0.23
N LEU A 124 21.23 10.44 1.02
CA LEU A 124 21.81 11.42 1.96
C LEU A 124 23.26 11.06 2.30
N ALA A 125 23.57 9.79 2.49
CA ALA A 125 24.93 9.34 2.77
C ALA A 125 25.87 9.59 1.58
N ARG A 126 25.45 9.29 0.36
CA ARG A 126 26.20 9.57 -0.87
C ARG A 126 26.44 11.06 -1.03
N LEU A 127 25.40 11.87 -0.86
CA LEU A 127 25.50 13.33 -0.98
C LEU A 127 26.46 13.91 0.06
N ALA A 128 26.28 13.56 1.34
CA ALA A 128 27.11 14.04 2.42
C ALA A 128 28.58 13.58 2.29
N GLY A 129 28.78 12.30 1.96
CA GLY A 129 30.12 11.73 1.74
C GLY A 129 30.86 12.36 0.56
N ALA A 130 30.17 12.50 -0.58
CA ALA A 130 30.75 13.10 -1.78
C ALA A 130 31.05 14.59 -1.57
N MET A 131 30.15 15.33 -0.90
CA MET A 131 30.38 16.75 -0.55
C MET A 131 31.56 16.92 0.42
N ALA A 132 31.65 16.07 1.45
CA ALA A 132 32.78 16.11 2.37
C ALA A 132 34.10 15.79 1.67
N ALA A 133 34.14 14.73 0.87
CA ALA A 133 35.31 14.35 0.10
C ALA A 133 35.77 15.45 -0.88
N LEU A 134 34.80 16.06 -1.57
CA LEU A 134 35.07 17.17 -2.48
C LEU A 134 35.63 18.42 -1.77
N PHE A 135 35.09 18.75 -0.60
CA PHE A 135 35.58 19.86 0.22
C PHE A 135 37.03 19.66 0.64
N PHE A 136 37.45 18.44 0.98
CA PHE A 136 38.84 18.14 1.34
C PHE A 136 39.79 18.09 0.13
N LEU A 137 39.26 17.69 -1.07
CA LEU A 137 40.10 17.65 -2.28
C LEU A 137 40.31 19.02 -2.89
N GLU A 138 39.22 19.76 -3.10
CA GLU A 138 39.18 21.05 -3.80
C GLU A 138 38.02 21.91 -3.27
N PRO A 139 38.26 22.77 -2.26
CA PRO A 139 37.21 23.59 -1.65
C PRO A 139 36.47 24.52 -2.61
N ALA A 140 37.10 24.86 -3.75
CA ALA A 140 36.49 25.73 -4.76
C ALA A 140 35.17 25.18 -5.31
N PHE A 141 35.03 23.85 -5.42
CA PHE A 141 33.81 23.22 -5.90
C PHE A 141 32.61 23.39 -4.97
N PHE A 142 32.86 23.50 -3.66
CA PHE A 142 31.80 23.75 -2.69
C PHE A 142 31.08 25.07 -2.97
N TYR A 143 31.84 26.12 -3.33
CA TYR A 143 31.27 27.44 -3.64
C TYR A 143 30.51 27.48 -4.96
N VAL A 144 30.70 26.52 -5.85
CA VAL A 144 29.97 26.42 -7.14
C VAL A 144 28.80 25.47 -7.03
N LEU A 145 29.01 24.29 -6.47
CA LEU A 145 27.97 23.23 -6.47
C LEU A 145 26.85 23.50 -5.49
N VAL A 146 27.13 24.11 -4.32
CA VAL A 146 26.09 24.40 -3.32
C VAL A 146 25.09 25.44 -3.84
N PRO A 147 25.50 26.61 -4.37
CA PRO A 147 24.55 27.54 -4.98
C PRO A 147 23.78 26.95 -6.16
N LEU A 148 24.44 26.14 -6.99
CA LEU A 148 23.79 25.45 -8.11
C LEU A 148 22.72 24.47 -7.63
N GLY A 149 23.00 23.69 -6.58
CA GLY A 149 22.01 22.79 -5.96
C GLY A 149 20.83 23.56 -5.35
N ILE A 150 21.08 24.66 -4.66
CA ILE A 150 20.03 25.53 -4.12
C ILE A 150 19.17 26.12 -5.24
N LEU A 151 19.79 26.60 -6.32
CA LEU A 151 19.07 27.11 -7.48
C LEU A 151 18.15 26.05 -8.10
N MET A 152 18.62 24.82 -8.21
CA MET A 152 17.85 23.68 -8.69
C MET A 152 16.65 23.35 -7.79
N LEU A 153 16.85 23.37 -6.47
CA LEU A 153 15.75 23.16 -5.51
C LEU A 153 14.68 24.25 -5.63
N LEU A 154 15.08 25.52 -5.76
CA LEU A 154 14.17 26.65 -5.93
C LEU A 154 13.39 26.55 -7.26
N LEU A 155 14.05 26.18 -8.35
CA LEU A 155 13.41 25.98 -9.64
C LEU A 155 12.38 24.84 -9.59
N THR A 156 12.74 23.71 -9.00
CA THR A 156 11.85 22.56 -8.80
C THR A 156 10.65 22.94 -7.93
N ALA A 157 10.87 23.68 -6.84
CA ALA A 157 9.81 24.16 -5.96
C ALA A 157 8.81 25.09 -6.68
N SER A 158 9.29 25.96 -7.56
CA SER A 158 8.45 26.85 -8.38
C SER A 158 7.55 26.09 -9.32
N LEU A 159 8.04 25.04 -9.94
CA LEU A 159 7.30 24.21 -10.91
C LEU A 159 6.34 23.21 -10.24
N ARG A 160 6.49 22.94 -8.96
CA ARG A 160 5.69 21.98 -8.20
C ARG A 160 4.18 22.23 -8.30
N LYS A 161 3.74 23.50 -8.21
CA LYS A 161 2.32 23.86 -8.27
C LYS A 161 1.71 23.54 -9.65
N VAL A 162 2.45 23.79 -10.72
CA VAL A 162 1.98 23.53 -12.10
C VAL A 162 1.92 22.02 -12.37
N LEU A 163 2.97 21.30 -11.99
CA LEU A 163 3.03 19.83 -12.10
C LEU A 163 1.90 19.15 -11.31
N LYS A 164 1.61 19.61 -10.10
CA LYS A 164 0.50 19.11 -9.27
C LYS A 164 -0.86 19.32 -9.96
N ARG A 165 -1.12 20.50 -10.56
CA ARG A 165 -2.36 20.77 -11.31
C ARG A 165 -2.50 19.84 -12.52
N LEU A 166 -1.42 19.63 -13.27
CA LEU A 166 -1.44 18.75 -14.43
C LEU A 166 -1.64 17.30 -14.02
N HIS A 167 -1.02 16.87 -12.92
CA HIS A 167 -1.23 15.53 -12.37
C HIS A 167 -2.69 15.31 -11.96
N LYS A 168 -3.30 16.28 -11.26
CA LYS A 168 -4.73 16.24 -10.91
C LYS A 168 -5.63 16.06 -12.14
N LYS A 169 -5.37 16.82 -13.23
CA LYS A 169 -6.12 16.66 -14.49
C LYS A 169 -5.98 15.27 -15.13
N ILE A 170 -4.83 14.65 -15.01
CA ILE A 170 -4.64 13.25 -15.47
C ILE A 170 -5.50 12.31 -14.63
N GLN A 171 -5.50 12.46 -13.31
CA GLN A 171 -6.31 11.61 -12.42
C GLN A 171 -7.81 11.79 -12.67
N GLU A 172 -8.29 13.01 -12.85
CA GLU A 172 -9.69 13.30 -13.21
C GLU A 172 -10.07 12.64 -14.55
N ALA A 173 -9.23 12.78 -15.57
CA ALA A 173 -9.47 12.17 -16.88
C ALA A 173 -9.39 10.63 -16.82
N ASN A 174 -8.49 10.06 -16.03
CA ASN A 174 -8.38 8.62 -15.82
C ASN A 174 -9.62 8.09 -15.07
N GLY A 175 -10.05 8.77 -14.02
CA GLY A 175 -11.28 8.45 -13.28
C GLY A 175 -12.50 8.42 -14.21
N ALA A 176 -12.64 9.42 -15.09
CA ALA A 176 -13.73 9.46 -16.07
C ALA A 176 -13.69 8.30 -17.08
N VAL A 177 -12.50 7.79 -17.44
CA VAL A 177 -12.37 6.60 -18.28
C VAL A 177 -12.79 5.35 -17.50
N LEU A 178 -12.27 5.19 -16.28
CA LEU A 178 -12.55 4.01 -15.45
C LEU A 178 -14.04 3.89 -15.09
N SER A 179 -14.66 5.00 -14.63
CA SER A 179 -16.11 5.01 -14.31
C SER A 179 -16.95 4.68 -15.53
N PHE A 180 -16.59 5.22 -16.71
CA PHE A 180 -17.29 4.92 -17.95
C PHE A 180 -17.17 3.43 -18.32
N LEU A 181 -15.97 2.85 -18.25
CA LEU A 181 -15.76 1.45 -18.57
C LEU A 181 -16.50 0.53 -17.59
N GLN A 182 -16.46 0.85 -16.31
CA GLN A 182 -17.18 0.08 -15.29
C GLN A 182 -18.67 0.12 -15.54
N GLU A 183 -19.30 1.30 -15.72
CA GLU A 183 -20.73 1.44 -16.01
C GLU A 183 -21.15 0.63 -17.24
N ARG A 184 -20.33 0.66 -18.31
CA ARG A 184 -20.64 -0.04 -19.56
C ARG A 184 -20.46 -1.57 -19.42
N LEU A 185 -19.49 -2.03 -18.64
CA LEU A 185 -19.32 -3.46 -18.36
C LEU A 185 -20.44 -4.00 -17.48
N GLU A 186 -20.88 -3.27 -16.47
CA GLU A 186 -22.04 -3.63 -15.66
C GLU A 186 -23.34 -3.70 -16.48
N SER A 187 -23.45 -2.83 -17.50
CA SER A 187 -24.62 -2.78 -18.42
C SER A 187 -24.41 -3.54 -19.73
N LEU A 188 -23.47 -4.50 -19.81
CA LEU A 188 -23.08 -5.18 -21.05
C LEU A 188 -24.26 -5.86 -21.76
N MET A 189 -25.20 -6.45 -21.00
CA MET A 189 -26.42 -7.06 -21.56
C MET A 189 -27.26 -6.03 -22.31
N ILE A 190 -27.45 -4.84 -21.72
CA ILE A 190 -28.23 -3.76 -22.32
C ILE A 190 -27.56 -3.28 -23.60
N LEU A 191 -26.23 -3.08 -23.59
CA LEU A 191 -25.47 -2.65 -24.76
C LEU A 191 -25.63 -3.61 -25.94
N ARG A 192 -25.63 -4.93 -25.67
CA ARG A 192 -25.82 -5.97 -26.71
C ARG A 192 -27.26 -6.03 -27.25
N VAL A 193 -28.24 -5.96 -26.35
CA VAL A 193 -29.66 -6.01 -26.77
C VAL A 193 -30.01 -4.82 -27.67
N PHE A 194 -29.44 -3.65 -27.40
CA PHE A 194 -29.69 -2.43 -28.19
C PHE A 194 -28.64 -2.17 -29.29
N SER A 195 -27.70 -3.09 -29.53
CA SER A 195 -26.64 -2.99 -30.56
C SER A 195 -25.85 -1.68 -30.48
N MET A 196 -25.52 -1.26 -29.25
CA MET A 196 -24.83 0.02 -28.96
C MET A 196 -23.30 -0.08 -28.94
N GLU A 197 -22.71 -1.21 -29.35
CA GLU A 197 -21.28 -1.47 -29.22
C GLU A 197 -20.42 -0.41 -29.92
N ASN A 198 -20.74 -0.10 -31.18
CA ASN A 198 -19.97 0.86 -31.99
C ASN A 198 -20.02 2.26 -31.40
N ARG A 199 -21.18 2.69 -30.91
CA ARG A 199 -21.34 3.99 -30.26
C ARG A 199 -20.55 4.05 -28.94
N THR A 200 -20.65 3.01 -28.14
CA THR A 200 -19.91 2.90 -26.88
C THR A 200 -18.40 2.91 -27.10
N LEU A 201 -17.91 2.23 -28.15
CA LEU A 201 -16.49 2.29 -28.54
C LEU A 201 -16.02 3.70 -28.93
N GLN A 202 -16.84 4.44 -29.66
CA GLN A 202 -16.53 5.83 -30.02
C GLN A 202 -16.47 6.74 -28.78
N GLU A 203 -17.43 6.61 -27.87
CA GLU A 203 -17.44 7.37 -26.61
C GLU A 203 -16.23 7.01 -25.73
N ALA A 204 -15.88 5.73 -25.62
CA ALA A 204 -14.68 5.27 -24.93
C ALA A 204 -13.41 5.86 -25.54
N ALA A 205 -13.29 5.80 -26.88
CA ALA A 205 -12.14 6.36 -27.61
C ALA A 205 -12.00 7.86 -27.38
N GLN A 206 -13.11 8.60 -27.30
CA GLN A 206 -13.09 10.04 -27.01
C GLN A 206 -12.57 10.33 -25.60
N LYS A 207 -13.05 9.60 -24.58
CA LYS A 207 -12.56 9.74 -23.20
C LYS A 207 -11.09 9.37 -23.08
N MET A 208 -10.67 8.25 -23.70
CA MET A 208 -9.26 7.83 -23.76
C MET A 208 -8.38 8.86 -24.46
N LYS A 209 -8.88 9.53 -25.52
CA LYS A 209 -8.17 10.61 -26.20
C LYS A 209 -7.97 11.83 -25.29
N GLN A 210 -8.98 12.19 -24.48
CA GLN A 210 -8.86 13.27 -23.49
C GLN A 210 -7.83 12.93 -22.41
N HIS A 211 -7.84 11.69 -21.87
CA HIS A 211 -6.84 11.21 -20.92
C HIS A 211 -5.43 11.26 -21.54
N LYS A 212 -5.28 10.76 -22.78
CA LYS A 212 -4.00 10.82 -23.52
C LYS A 212 -3.51 12.25 -23.65
N ALA A 213 -4.39 13.20 -24.03
CA ALA A 213 -4.01 14.60 -24.19
C ALA A 213 -3.54 15.23 -22.87
N ALA A 214 -4.23 14.96 -21.76
CA ALA A 214 -3.82 15.41 -20.43
C ALA A 214 -2.43 14.85 -20.05
N ARG A 215 -2.21 13.55 -20.30
CA ARG A 215 -0.94 12.86 -20.04
C ARG A 215 0.21 13.43 -20.87
N ILE A 216 -0.01 13.65 -22.17
CA ILE A 216 1.00 14.23 -23.07
C ILE A 216 1.34 15.67 -22.63
N LYS A 217 0.35 16.50 -22.27
CA LYS A 217 0.58 17.87 -21.80
C LYS A 217 1.45 17.91 -20.55
N ARG A 218 1.19 17.03 -19.58
CA ARG A 218 2.05 16.91 -18.38
C ARG A 218 3.45 16.42 -18.75
N ASN A 219 3.54 15.43 -19.66
CA ASN A 219 4.81 14.86 -20.06
C ASN A 219 5.71 15.87 -20.78
N HIS A 220 5.17 16.73 -21.63
CA HIS A 220 5.95 17.81 -22.26
C HIS A 220 6.58 18.73 -21.22
N LEU A 221 5.82 19.18 -20.22
CA LEU A 221 6.38 20.02 -19.16
C LEU A 221 7.42 19.25 -18.33
N SER A 222 7.13 17.99 -17.98
CA SER A 222 8.07 17.14 -17.24
C SER A 222 9.38 16.94 -18.02
N ASN A 223 9.28 16.67 -19.32
CA ASN A 223 10.46 16.52 -20.17
C ASN A 223 11.27 17.80 -20.29
N LEU A 224 10.60 18.97 -20.41
CA LEU A 224 11.30 20.25 -20.43
C LEU A 224 12.05 20.51 -19.12
N CYS A 225 11.44 20.17 -17.97
CA CYS A 225 12.10 20.26 -16.69
C CYS A 225 13.28 19.29 -16.59
N SER A 226 13.10 18.03 -17.02
CA SER A 226 14.17 17.02 -17.02
C SER A 226 15.32 17.41 -17.96
N PHE A 227 15.01 17.98 -19.13
CA PHE A 227 16.02 18.50 -20.06
C PHE A 227 16.82 19.65 -19.41
N GLY A 228 16.13 20.63 -18.83
CA GLY A 228 16.80 21.76 -18.14
C GLY A 228 17.66 21.28 -16.97
N PHE A 229 17.17 20.30 -16.21
CA PHE A 229 17.94 19.65 -15.15
C PHE A 229 19.18 18.94 -15.71
N GLY A 230 19.01 18.11 -16.76
CA GLY A 230 20.11 17.40 -17.41
C GLY A 230 21.21 18.36 -17.92
N VAL A 231 20.82 19.40 -18.64
CA VAL A 231 21.76 20.44 -19.13
C VAL A 231 22.53 21.10 -17.97
N THR A 232 21.88 21.36 -16.86
CA THR A 232 22.56 21.99 -15.70
C THR A 232 23.54 21.02 -15.04
N VAL A 233 23.16 19.75 -14.94
CA VAL A 233 24.02 18.66 -14.44
C VAL A 233 25.26 18.49 -15.32
N ASP A 234 25.05 18.39 -16.64
CA ASP A 234 26.13 18.22 -17.62
C ASP A 234 27.04 19.47 -17.69
N ALA A 235 26.45 20.67 -17.56
CA ALA A 235 27.22 21.91 -17.48
C ALA A 235 28.10 21.94 -16.20
N GLY A 236 27.56 21.51 -15.06
CA GLY A 236 28.34 21.37 -13.81
C GLY A 236 29.50 20.39 -13.94
N TYR A 237 29.24 19.23 -14.60
CA TYR A 237 30.29 18.25 -14.89
C TYR A 237 31.37 18.82 -15.82
N LEU A 238 30.97 19.48 -16.93
CA LEU A 238 31.88 20.12 -17.86
C LEU A 238 32.70 21.24 -17.21
N LEU A 239 32.09 22.10 -16.42
CA LEU A 239 32.78 23.14 -15.66
C LEU A 239 33.84 22.56 -14.69
N SER A 240 33.48 21.44 -14.04
CA SER A 240 34.42 20.73 -13.17
C SER A 240 35.60 20.16 -13.95
N ALA A 241 35.32 19.59 -15.13
CA ALA A 241 36.39 19.07 -16.02
C ALA A 241 37.31 20.18 -16.52
N VAL A 242 36.74 21.32 -16.94
CA VAL A 242 37.52 22.49 -17.41
C VAL A 242 38.37 23.07 -16.30
N TYR A 243 37.78 23.25 -15.09
CA TYR A 243 38.52 23.78 -13.92
C TYR A 243 39.68 22.85 -13.54
N CYS A 244 39.46 21.58 -13.40
CA CYS A 244 40.53 20.62 -13.08
C CYS A 244 41.54 20.51 -14.21
N GLY A 245 41.10 20.53 -15.48
CA GLY A 245 42.00 20.54 -16.62
C GLY A 245 42.93 21.75 -16.64
N TYR A 246 42.41 22.94 -16.33
CA TYR A 246 43.21 24.13 -16.19
C TYR A 246 44.19 24.03 -15.02
N GLY A 247 43.78 23.49 -13.87
CA GLY A 247 44.62 23.21 -12.73
C GLY A 247 45.75 22.20 -13.04
N ILE A 248 45.50 21.22 -13.89
CA ILE A 248 46.53 20.29 -14.40
C ILE A 248 47.57 21.05 -15.25
N LEU A 249 47.13 21.93 -16.16
CA LEU A 249 48.02 22.74 -16.98
C LEU A 249 48.93 23.65 -16.13
N GLN A 250 48.45 24.11 -14.99
CA GLN A 250 49.23 24.91 -14.03
C GLN A 250 50.07 24.05 -13.07
N GLY A 251 49.91 22.73 -13.07
CA GLY A 251 50.63 21.84 -12.14
C GLY A 251 50.07 21.80 -10.72
N ASN A 252 48.91 22.40 -10.47
CA ASN A 252 48.28 22.51 -9.15
C ASN A 252 47.38 21.33 -8.80
N ILE A 253 46.88 20.62 -9.82
CA ILE A 253 45.93 19.46 -9.69
C ILE A 253 46.57 18.23 -10.35
N THR A 254 46.50 17.09 -9.68
CA THR A 254 46.95 15.81 -10.24
C THR A 254 45.89 15.17 -11.13
N TYR A 255 46.31 14.28 -12.05
CA TYR A 255 45.38 13.48 -12.89
C TYR A 255 44.44 12.62 -12.03
N GLY A 256 44.93 12.08 -10.92
CA GLY A 256 44.10 11.31 -10.01
C GLY A 256 43.06 12.20 -9.29
N THR A 257 43.42 13.43 -8.89
CA THR A 257 42.45 14.39 -8.33
C THR A 257 41.37 14.75 -9.35
N PHE A 258 41.73 14.96 -10.63
CA PHE A 258 40.77 15.19 -11.70
C PHE A 258 39.74 14.06 -11.82
N THR A 259 40.17 12.82 -11.85
CA THR A 259 39.28 11.67 -11.97
C THR A 259 38.38 11.49 -10.74
N ALA A 260 38.91 11.70 -9.53
CA ALA A 260 38.14 11.64 -8.29
C ALA A 260 37.05 12.73 -8.22
N VAL A 261 37.40 13.97 -8.61
CA VAL A 261 36.42 15.08 -8.65
C VAL A 261 35.27 14.75 -9.59
N LEU A 262 35.55 14.27 -10.79
CA LEU A 262 34.48 13.91 -11.76
C LEU A 262 33.57 12.81 -11.23
N GLN A 263 34.11 11.77 -10.56
CA GLN A 263 33.31 10.73 -9.93
C GLN A 263 32.46 11.27 -8.79
N LEU A 264 33.02 12.10 -7.91
CA LEU A 264 32.28 12.70 -6.79
C LEU A 264 31.17 13.64 -7.25
N VAL A 265 31.42 14.45 -8.30
CA VAL A 265 30.39 15.31 -8.90
C VAL A 265 29.25 14.44 -9.44
N GLY A 266 29.52 13.32 -10.12
CA GLY A 266 28.52 12.37 -10.55
C GLY A 266 27.70 11.78 -9.39
N GLN A 267 28.34 11.47 -8.27
CA GLN A 267 27.64 10.97 -7.06
C GLN A 267 26.75 12.01 -6.39
N ILE A 268 27.11 13.31 -6.44
CA ILE A 268 26.28 14.42 -5.95
C ILE A 268 25.00 14.56 -6.82
N GLN A 269 25.11 14.32 -8.11
CA GLN A 269 24.02 14.51 -9.07
C GLN A 269 22.97 13.39 -9.01
N SER A 270 23.38 12.15 -8.75
CA SER A 270 22.51 10.97 -8.79
C SER A 270 21.32 11.02 -7.83
N PRO A 271 21.41 11.49 -6.56
CA PRO A 271 20.28 11.62 -5.65
C PRO A 271 19.18 12.55 -6.14
N PHE A 272 19.51 13.59 -6.87
CA PHE A 272 18.52 14.54 -7.40
C PHE A 272 17.62 13.90 -8.46
N ALA A 273 18.15 12.98 -9.25
CA ALA A 273 17.35 12.21 -10.21
C ALA A 273 16.41 11.20 -9.51
N GLY A 274 16.85 10.57 -8.42
CA GLY A 274 16.11 9.56 -7.67
C GLY A 274 14.92 10.13 -6.88
N ILE A 275 15.05 11.34 -6.34
CA ILE A 275 14.05 11.94 -5.44
C ILE A 275 12.67 12.13 -6.11
N THR A 276 12.65 12.28 -7.43
CA THR A 276 11.39 12.44 -8.20
C THR A 276 10.51 11.20 -8.17
N GLY A 277 11.07 10.01 -8.02
CA GLY A 277 10.37 8.74 -7.89
C GLY A 277 9.83 8.48 -6.48
N VAL A 278 10.56 8.91 -5.45
CA VAL A 278 10.21 8.66 -4.04
C VAL A 278 8.92 9.38 -3.62
N VAL A 279 8.71 10.61 -4.08
CA VAL A 279 7.55 11.43 -3.66
C VAL A 279 6.19 10.80 -4.04
N PRO A 280 5.94 10.36 -5.29
CA PRO A 280 4.70 9.65 -5.62
C PRO A 280 4.52 8.35 -4.85
N GLN A 281 5.60 7.59 -4.64
CA GLN A 281 5.57 6.35 -3.88
C GLN A 281 5.18 6.57 -2.42
N TYR A 282 5.71 7.62 -1.79
CA TYR A 282 5.33 8.03 -0.44
C TYR A 282 3.83 8.33 -0.32
N PHE A 283 3.26 9.13 -1.24
CA PHE A 283 1.83 9.42 -1.20
C PHE A 283 0.96 8.20 -1.48
N ALA A 284 1.38 7.31 -2.38
CA ALA A 284 0.70 6.06 -2.64
C ALA A 284 0.70 5.15 -1.39
N MET A 285 1.85 5.04 -0.71
CA MET A 285 1.99 4.29 0.54
C MET A 285 1.05 4.83 1.63
N ILE A 286 1.01 6.15 1.84
CA ILE A 286 0.13 6.77 2.84
C ILE A 286 -1.34 6.50 2.52
N ALA A 287 -1.77 6.71 1.28
CA ALA A 287 -3.15 6.47 0.88
C ALA A 287 -3.56 5.00 1.05
N SER A 288 -2.68 4.06 0.73
CA SER A 288 -2.93 2.63 0.97
C SER A 288 -2.92 2.29 2.46
N ALA A 289 -2.04 2.90 3.26
CA ALA A 289 -2.01 2.71 4.71
C ALA A 289 -3.30 3.24 5.37
N GLU A 290 -3.81 4.39 4.95
CA GLU A 290 -5.08 4.94 5.42
C GLU A 290 -6.25 3.99 5.16
N ARG A 291 -6.33 3.38 3.95
CA ARG A 291 -7.36 2.37 3.64
C ARG A 291 -7.23 1.08 4.45
N LEU A 292 -6.01 0.66 4.80
CA LEU A 292 -5.81 -0.49 5.67
C LEU A 292 -6.23 -0.17 7.12
N MET A 293 -5.92 1.04 7.60
CA MET A 293 -6.30 1.49 8.93
C MET A 293 -7.81 1.73 9.10
N GLU A 294 -8.50 2.10 8.02
CA GLU A 294 -9.97 2.22 8.01
C GLU A 294 -10.64 0.92 8.44
N ALA A 295 -10.13 -0.23 7.99
CA ALA A 295 -10.66 -1.54 8.39
C ALA A 295 -10.54 -1.80 9.90
N GLU A 296 -9.53 -1.25 10.56
CA GLU A 296 -9.35 -1.38 12.00
C GLU A 296 -10.39 -0.57 12.81
N GLN A 297 -10.97 0.48 12.20
CA GLN A 297 -11.95 1.36 12.86
C GLN A 297 -13.36 0.77 12.88
N TYR A 298 -13.65 -0.26 12.10
CA TYR A 298 -14.95 -0.92 12.14
C TYR A 298 -15.24 -1.50 13.53
N PRO A 299 -16.53 -1.53 13.96
CA PRO A 299 -16.92 -2.13 15.21
C PRO A 299 -16.47 -3.59 15.32
N GLU A 300 -16.10 -4.01 16.49
CA GLU A 300 -15.82 -5.43 16.76
C GLU A 300 -17.13 -6.22 16.89
N ASP A 301 -17.09 -7.45 16.42
CA ASP A 301 -18.21 -8.38 16.50
C ASP A 301 -18.43 -8.81 17.95
N GLY A 302 -18.62 -8.02 18.93
CA GLY A 302 -18.93 -8.30 20.36
C GLY A 302 -18.81 -9.76 20.87
N SER A 303 -18.39 -10.65 20.00
CA SER A 303 -18.27 -12.09 20.21
C SER A 303 -16.95 -12.47 20.86
N GLY A 304 -16.39 -11.77 21.76
CA GLY A 304 -15.16 -12.30 22.46
C GLY A 304 -14.94 -13.83 22.23
N ALA A 305 -14.18 -14.57 22.69
CA ALA A 305 -14.00 -16.00 22.36
C ALA A 305 -15.35 -16.77 22.36
N SER A 306 -15.70 -17.40 21.24
CA SER A 306 -16.87 -18.29 21.17
C SER A 306 -16.78 -19.36 22.23
N LEU A 307 -17.92 -19.77 22.78
CA LEU A 307 -17.94 -20.85 23.77
C LEU A 307 -17.43 -22.15 23.13
N PRO A 308 -16.59 -22.94 23.85
CA PRO A 308 -16.12 -24.23 23.34
C PRO A 308 -17.29 -25.15 22.94
N ALA A 309 -17.19 -25.81 21.80
CA ALA A 309 -18.24 -26.68 21.25
C ALA A 309 -18.78 -27.70 22.27
N GLY A 310 -17.91 -28.29 23.11
CA GLY A 310 -18.32 -29.21 24.17
C GLY A 310 -19.21 -28.56 25.26
N LYS A 311 -18.99 -27.26 25.57
CA LYS A 311 -19.87 -26.53 26.50
C LYS A 311 -21.24 -26.22 25.87
N ILE A 312 -21.25 -25.82 24.59
CA ILE A 312 -22.48 -25.53 23.86
C ILE A 312 -23.31 -26.79 23.73
N ARG A 313 -22.70 -27.93 23.35
CA ARG A 313 -23.39 -29.20 23.21
C ARG A 313 -24.00 -29.64 24.53
N ARG A 314 -23.25 -29.60 25.63
CA ARG A 314 -23.76 -29.94 26.98
C ARG A 314 -24.90 -29.02 27.38
N PHE A 315 -24.76 -27.72 27.14
CA PHE A 315 -25.83 -26.76 27.41
C PHE A 315 -27.09 -27.08 26.60
N TYR A 316 -26.98 -27.39 25.29
CA TYR A 316 -28.11 -27.77 24.46
C TYR A 316 -28.78 -29.04 24.93
N GLU A 317 -28.02 -30.08 25.27
CA GLU A 317 -28.55 -31.38 25.68
C GLU A 317 -29.27 -31.30 27.04
N GLU A 318 -28.68 -30.63 28.02
CA GLU A 318 -29.09 -30.67 29.42
C GLU A 318 -29.98 -29.49 29.87
N GLN A 319 -29.79 -28.29 29.28
CA GLN A 319 -30.37 -27.08 29.86
C GLN A 319 -31.26 -26.29 28.88
N PHE A 320 -30.98 -26.32 27.57
CA PHE A 320 -31.65 -25.51 26.58
C PHE A 320 -33.17 -25.82 26.52
N GLU A 321 -33.99 -24.79 26.58
CA GLU A 321 -35.45 -24.88 26.52
C GLU A 321 -35.99 -24.20 25.25
N SER A 322 -35.72 -22.89 25.06
CA SER A 322 -36.17 -22.13 23.89
C SER A 322 -35.23 -20.98 23.58
N LEU A 323 -35.33 -20.44 22.37
CA LEU A 323 -34.71 -19.18 21.98
C LEU A 323 -35.73 -18.32 21.23
N GLY A 324 -35.50 -16.98 21.21
CA GLY A 324 -36.41 -16.15 20.47
C GLY A 324 -36.05 -14.67 20.42
N LEU A 325 -37.00 -13.94 19.88
CA LEU A 325 -36.99 -12.50 19.73
C LEU A 325 -38.17 -11.94 20.49
N GLN A 326 -38.01 -10.79 21.13
CA GLN A 326 -39.08 -10.07 21.77
C GLN A 326 -39.10 -8.62 21.34
N ASN A 327 -40.22 -8.20 20.73
CA ASN A 327 -40.46 -6.85 20.21
C ASN A 327 -39.32 -6.39 19.28
N ALA A 328 -38.82 -7.29 18.43
CA ALA A 328 -37.64 -7.07 17.64
C ALA A 328 -37.94 -6.28 16.36
N SER A 329 -37.18 -5.20 16.15
CA SER A 329 -37.23 -4.39 14.92
C SER A 329 -35.86 -4.28 14.31
N PHE A 330 -35.81 -4.26 12.97
CA PHE A 330 -34.56 -4.15 12.22
C PHE A 330 -34.77 -3.53 10.85
N SER A 331 -33.84 -2.64 10.48
CA SER A 331 -33.71 -1.98 9.18
C SER A 331 -32.30 -2.11 8.65
N TYR A 332 -32.13 -2.34 7.33
CA TYR A 332 -30.81 -2.22 6.73
C TYR A 332 -30.44 -0.74 6.58
N GLN A 333 -29.32 -0.33 7.14
CA GLN A 333 -28.73 1.00 6.88
C GLN A 333 -28.21 1.00 5.44
N ASN A 334 -28.95 1.62 4.51
CA ASN A 334 -28.48 1.83 3.13
C ASN A 334 -27.70 3.15 3.11
N ALA A 335 -26.39 3.09 2.92
CA ALA A 335 -25.50 4.26 2.78
C ALA A 335 -25.88 5.19 1.62
N ASP A 336 -26.70 4.75 0.66
CA ASP A 336 -27.11 5.53 -0.53
C ASP A 336 -28.42 6.32 -0.36
N ARG A 337 -29.02 6.36 0.85
CA ARG A 337 -30.31 7.00 1.08
C ARG A 337 -30.28 8.23 2.01
N ASP A 338 -29.18 8.96 2.03
CA ASP A 338 -29.09 10.26 2.71
C ASP A 338 -29.82 11.40 1.94
N GLY A 339 -31.06 11.15 1.49
CA GLY A 339 -31.96 12.19 0.98
C GLY A 339 -32.95 12.65 2.04
N PRO A 340 -33.28 13.95 2.15
CA PRO A 340 -34.31 14.42 3.06
C PRO A 340 -35.69 13.84 2.63
N GLY A 341 -36.14 12.79 3.34
CA GLY A 341 -37.39 12.09 3.05
C GLY A 341 -37.31 10.57 2.96
N ALA A 342 -36.15 9.96 3.20
CA ALA A 342 -36.02 8.50 3.23
C ALA A 342 -36.78 7.95 4.45
N GLN A 343 -37.96 7.36 4.24
CA GLN A 343 -38.65 6.56 5.26
C GLN A 343 -37.80 5.35 5.61
N GLU A 344 -37.46 5.19 6.88
CA GLU A 344 -36.89 3.94 7.41
C GLU A 344 -37.90 2.81 7.17
N THR A 345 -37.65 2.00 6.17
CA THR A 345 -38.51 0.83 5.91
C THR A 345 -37.99 -0.30 6.77
N HIS A 346 -38.62 -0.54 7.88
CA HIS A 346 -38.34 -1.71 8.72
C HIS A 346 -38.55 -2.98 7.91
N VAL A 347 -37.53 -3.83 7.88
CA VAL A 347 -37.60 -5.19 7.27
C VAL A 347 -38.26 -6.14 8.25
N ILE A 348 -38.01 -5.96 9.53
CA ILE A 348 -38.68 -6.65 10.64
C ILE A 348 -39.22 -5.54 11.57
N ASP A 349 -40.46 -5.65 11.94
CA ASP A 349 -41.15 -4.65 12.73
C ASP A 349 -41.91 -5.31 13.90
N HIS A 350 -41.51 -4.99 15.13
CA HIS A 350 -42.10 -5.45 16.40
C HIS A 350 -42.39 -6.96 16.45
N LEU A 351 -41.44 -7.80 15.95
CA LEU A 351 -41.63 -9.24 15.88
C LEU A 351 -41.39 -9.92 17.23
N ASP A 352 -42.35 -10.72 17.64
CA ASP A 352 -42.21 -11.70 18.70
C ASP A 352 -42.14 -13.11 18.14
N LEU A 353 -41.11 -13.85 18.54
CA LEU A 353 -40.84 -15.21 18.09
C LEU A 353 -40.26 -16.04 19.24
N GLU A 354 -40.76 -17.23 19.43
CA GLU A 354 -40.20 -18.24 20.32
C GLU A 354 -40.08 -19.55 19.58
N ILE A 355 -38.93 -20.21 19.64
CA ILE A 355 -38.64 -21.54 19.06
C ILE A 355 -38.19 -22.43 20.21
N ARG A 356 -38.94 -23.50 20.45
CA ARG A 356 -38.69 -24.48 21.53
C ARG A 356 -37.74 -25.59 21.07
N LYS A 357 -37.07 -26.21 22.00
CA LYS A 357 -36.24 -27.40 21.70
C LYS A 357 -37.03 -28.48 21.04
N GLY A 358 -36.53 -28.97 19.88
CA GLY A 358 -37.17 -30.04 19.10
C GLY A 358 -38.34 -29.60 18.22
N GLU A 359 -38.69 -28.31 18.18
CA GLU A 359 -39.75 -27.78 17.35
C GLU A 359 -39.28 -27.60 15.90
N TYR A 360 -40.18 -27.89 14.94
CA TYR A 360 -40.00 -27.60 13.53
C TYR A 360 -40.80 -26.35 13.16
N VAL A 361 -40.10 -25.28 12.77
CA VAL A 361 -40.72 -24.00 12.41
C VAL A 361 -40.47 -23.69 10.94
N ALA A 362 -41.55 -23.41 10.19
CA ALA A 362 -41.47 -23.04 8.78
C ALA A 362 -41.82 -21.53 8.62
N PHE A 363 -40.88 -20.74 8.08
CA PHE A 363 -41.15 -19.35 7.72
C PHE A 363 -41.60 -19.23 6.28
N THR A 364 -42.87 -18.89 6.05
CA THR A 364 -43.48 -18.72 4.72
C THR A 364 -43.74 -17.24 4.43
N GLY A 365 -43.77 -16.87 3.17
CA GLY A 365 -44.02 -15.47 2.76
C GLY A 365 -43.43 -15.14 1.41
N ARG A 366 -43.76 -13.94 0.90
CA ARG A 366 -43.26 -13.44 -0.39
C ARG A 366 -41.73 -13.31 -0.39
N SER A 367 -41.11 -13.32 -1.58
CA SER A 367 -39.69 -13.00 -1.71
C SER A 367 -39.43 -11.57 -1.19
N GLY A 368 -38.38 -11.39 -0.43
CA GLY A 368 -38.04 -10.07 0.14
C GLY A 368 -38.75 -9.70 1.46
N CYS A 369 -39.64 -10.51 2.02
CA CYS A 369 -40.35 -10.20 3.27
C CYS A 369 -39.50 -10.36 4.55
N GLY A 370 -38.17 -10.54 4.45
CA GLY A 370 -37.31 -10.58 5.62
C GLY A 370 -36.95 -11.96 6.19
N LYS A 371 -37.36 -13.08 5.57
CA LYS A 371 -37.07 -14.45 6.07
C LYS A 371 -35.59 -14.70 6.32
N SER A 372 -34.74 -14.40 5.34
CA SER A 372 -33.29 -14.55 5.49
C SER A 372 -32.68 -13.57 6.47
N THR A 373 -33.26 -12.38 6.60
CA THR A 373 -32.88 -11.38 7.60
C THR A 373 -33.17 -11.89 9.01
N LEU A 374 -34.31 -12.53 9.21
CA LEU A 374 -34.69 -13.12 10.48
C LEU A 374 -33.66 -14.17 10.97
N PHE A 375 -33.22 -15.06 10.08
CA PHE A 375 -32.14 -16.02 10.41
C PHE A 375 -30.83 -15.32 10.78
N LYS A 376 -30.45 -14.27 10.05
CA LYS A 376 -29.25 -13.49 10.36
C LYS A 376 -29.36 -12.77 11.71
N LEU A 377 -30.55 -12.29 12.09
CA LEU A 377 -30.82 -11.71 13.39
C LEU A 377 -30.75 -12.73 14.52
N LEU A 378 -31.33 -13.91 14.34
CA LEU A 378 -31.25 -15.02 15.32
C LEU A 378 -29.79 -15.46 15.54
N MET A 379 -29.01 -15.57 14.47
CA MET A 379 -27.57 -15.90 14.54
C MET A 379 -26.68 -14.75 15.03
N CYS A 380 -27.27 -13.63 15.45
CA CYS A 380 -26.55 -12.45 15.94
C CYS A 380 -25.53 -11.88 14.92
N LEU A 381 -25.83 -11.96 13.61
CA LEU A 381 -25.01 -11.37 12.55
C LEU A 381 -25.26 -9.87 12.37
N TYR A 382 -26.43 -9.39 12.74
CA TYR A 382 -26.79 -7.97 12.74
C TYR A 382 -27.30 -7.56 14.12
N PRO A 383 -27.03 -6.34 14.59
CA PRO A 383 -27.67 -5.81 15.80
C PRO A 383 -29.18 -5.62 15.56
N LEU A 384 -29.98 -5.57 16.59
CA LEU A 384 -31.37 -5.13 16.53
C LEU A 384 -31.44 -3.63 16.71
N ASP A 385 -32.35 -2.95 16.00
CA ASP A 385 -32.66 -1.54 16.20
C ASP A 385 -33.50 -1.33 17.48
N ALA A 386 -34.43 -2.26 17.73
CA ALA A 386 -35.23 -2.29 18.93
C ALA A 386 -35.57 -3.72 19.35
N GLY A 387 -35.98 -3.89 20.62
CA GLY A 387 -36.30 -5.20 21.17
C GLY A 387 -35.08 -5.95 21.71
N ARG A 388 -35.24 -7.26 21.92
CA ARG A 388 -34.17 -8.10 22.45
C ARG A 388 -34.22 -9.51 21.91
N ARG A 389 -33.05 -10.18 21.95
CA ARG A 389 -32.87 -11.63 21.69
C ARG A 389 -32.69 -12.32 23.03
N TYR A 390 -33.33 -13.45 23.20
CA TYR A 390 -33.24 -14.21 24.44
C TYR A 390 -33.04 -15.71 24.17
N LEU A 391 -32.52 -16.36 25.18
CA LEU A 391 -32.32 -17.80 25.25
C LEU A 391 -32.80 -18.23 26.65
N ARG A 392 -33.71 -19.23 26.71
CA ARG A 392 -34.21 -19.80 27.94
C ARG A 392 -33.57 -21.14 28.19
N ALA A 393 -33.18 -21.34 29.42
CA ALA A 393 -32.56 -22.57 29.88
C ALA A 393 -33.17 -23.00 31.22
N HIS A 394 -33.36 -24.31 31.35
CA HIS A 394 -33.81 -24.92 32.60
C HIS A 394 -32.60 -25.27 33.45
N LYS A 395 -32.55 -24.65 34.66
CA LYS A 395 -31.46 -24.88 35.61
C LYS A 395 -32.02 -24.97 37.03
N ASN A 396 -31.68 -26.06 37.73
CA ASN A 396 -32.10 -26.28 39.12
C ASN A 396 -33.64 -26.17 39.34
N GLY A 397 -34.45 -26.66 38.39
CA GLY A 397 -35.89 -26.60 38.49
C GLY A 397 -36.55 -25.24 38.20
N LYS A 398 -35.75 -24.27 37.71
CA LYS A 398 -36.25 -22.93 37.32
C LYS A 398 -35.81 -22.62 35.87
N THR A 399 -36.67 -21.94 35.12
CA THR A 399 -36.33 -21.38 33.84
C THR A 399 -35.63 -20.05 34.04
N GLU A 400 -34.39 -19.94 33.57
CA GLU A 400 -33.59 -18.72 33.55
C GLU A 400 -33.50 -18.19 32.12
N GLU A 401 -33.57 -16.87 31.97
CA GLU A 401 -33.43 -16.21 30.68
C GLU A 401 -32.06 -15.54 30.53
N TYR A 402 -31.38 -15.81 29.44
CA TYR A 402 -30.09 -15.26 29.12
C TYR A 402 -30.18 -14.41 27.84
N PRO A 403 -29.37 -13.36 27.66
CA PRO A 403 -29.26 -12.67 26.37
C PRO A 403 -28.65 -13.56 25.33
N LEU A 404 -29.29 -13.74 24.18
CA LEU A 404 -28.73 -14.43 23.03
C LEU A 404 -27.78 -13.46 22.33
N THR A 405 -26.47 -13.71 22.48
CA THR A 405 -25.38 -12.93 21.93
C THR A 405 -24.55 -13.77 20.94
N ALA A 406 -23.60 -13.14 20.27
CA ALA A 406 -22.68 -13.81 19.36
C ALA A 406 -21.88 -14.97 19.98
N LEU A 407 -21.72 -15.01 21.32
CA LEU A 407 -21.10 -16.11 22.06
C LEU A 407 -21.82 -17.46 21.85
N TRP A 408 -23.14 -17.41 21.57
CA TRP A 408 -23.99 -18.57 21.39
C TRP A 408 -24.14 -19.01 19.94
N ARG A 409 -23.41 -18.41 18.97
CA ARG A 409 -23.50 -18.79 17.55
C ARG A 409 -23.25 -20.28 17.29
N GLY A 410 -22.45 -20.94 18.10
CA GLY A 410 -22.24 -22.38 18.00
C GLY A 410 -23.47 -23.26 18.30
N LEU A 411 -24.59 -22.69 18.76
CA LEU A 411 -25.89 -23.39 18.85
C LEU A 411 -26.52 -23.60 17.48
N PHE A 412 -26.12 -22.86 16.45
CA PHE A 412 -26.74 -22.86 15.14
C PHE A 412 -25.92 -23.67 14.13
N ALA A 413 -26.57 -24.53 13.39
CA ALA A 413 -26.06 -25.09 12.15
C ALA A 413 -26.82 -24.41 11.00
N TYR A 414 -26.10 -23.66 10.18
CA TYR A 414 -26.70 -22.88 9.10
C TYR A 414 -26.39 -23.47 7.73
N VAL A 415 -27.42 -23.73 6.94
CA VAL A 415 -27.30 -24.14 5.55
C VAL A 415 -27.70 -22.96 4.67
N PRO A 416 -26.76 -22.30 4.00
CA PRO A 416 -27.05 -21.13 3.19
C PRO A 416 -27.80 -21.49 1.91
N GLN A 417 -28.55 -20.53 1.38
CA GLN A 417 -29.16 -20.64 0.07
C GLN A 417 -28.08 -20.41 -1.01
N GLY A 418 -27.81 -21.42 -1.83
CA GLY A 418 -26.81 -21.37 -2.89
C GLY A 418 -25.50 -22.13 -2.56
N ASN A 419 -24.60 -22.21 -3.54
CA ASN A 419 -23.34 -22.96 -3.42
C ASN A 419 -22.27 -22.10 -2.74
N GLN A 420 -22.32 -21.98 -1.44
CA GLN A 420 -21.28 -21.32 -0.62
C GLN A 420 -20.40 -22.40 0.03
N LEU A 421 -19.75 -23.20 -0.79
CA LEU A 421 -18.81 -24.21 -0.32
C LEU A 421 -17.40 -23.61 -0.25
N MET A 422 -16.74 -23.79 0.88
CA MET A 422 -15.31 -23.54 1.00
C MET A 422 -14.53 -24.68 0.37
N SER A 423 -13.36 -24.39 -0.20
CA SER A 423 -12.44 -25.44 -0.66
C SER A 423 -11.79 -26.11 0.55
N GLY A 424 -11.82 -27.44 0.57
CA GLY A 424 -11.27 -28.25 1.65
C GLY A 424 -11.82 -29.66 1.65
N THR A 425 -11.33 -30.49 2.54
CA THR A 425 -11.95 -31.80 2.77
C THR A 425 -13.26 -31.64 3.55
N ILE A 426 -14.19 -32.61 3.43
CA ILE A 426 -15.47 -32.59 4.19
C ILE A 426 -15.20 -32.43 5.70
N ARG A 427 -14.13 -33.03 6.21
CA ARG A 427 -13.76 -32.93 7.63
C ARG A 427 -13.29 -31.53 8.06
N GLU A 428 -12.74 -30.75 7.13
CA GLU A 428 -12.28 -29.37 7.40
C GLU A 428 -13.44 -28.37 7.26
N ILE A 429 -14.47 -28.70 6.48
CA ILE A 429 -15.60 -27.81 6.20
C ILE A 429 -16.74 -28.00 7.22
N VAL A 430 -16.90 -29.20 7.78
CA VAL A 430 -17.89 -29.59 8.79
C VAL A 430 -17.24 -29.73 10.16
#